data_0f4f2017be406340404e7f2d7596beca
#
_entry.id   0f4f2017be406340404e7f2d7596beca
#
_cell.length_a   1.000
_cell.length_b   1.000
_cell.length_c   1.000
_cell.angle_alpha   90.00
_cell.angle_beta   90.00
_cell.angle_gamma   90.00
#
_symmetry.space_group_name_H-M   'P 1'
#
loop_
_entity.id
_entity.type
_entity.pdbx_description
1 polymer ?
#
loop_
_entity_poly.entity_id
_entity_poly.type
_entity_poly.pdbx_seq_one_letter_code
_entity_poly.pdbx_strand_id
1 'polypeptide(L)'
;MKNFAAAVLIGLFLLYGVFAIQAVPALGQMDRMEAATRVFNAALGGIPAPVLKGAQGIAIIPGEVKAGFIFGGELGQGVLVARDSKRNWSPPAFISVAGASFGLQIGGEARDIVLVFNTPMSVAAIENGTLSLGGDVSVVAGPAGGDVAVGTPVPAVYSYVRSSGAFIGATVQGTALSLDVGTNRDYYGVSDPLRMASRAIPEPARRFTCSLSRATGSRSKFCS
;
A
#
# COMPACT_ATOMS: atom_id res chain seq x y z
N MET A 1 29.24 -49.55 -17.49
CA MET A 1 29.95 -48.36 -17.04
C MET A 1 29.40 -47.02 -17.59
N LYS A 2 28.33 -46.99 -18.41
CA LYS A 2 27.73 -45.78 -18.98
C LYS A 2 26.60 -45.16 -18.12
N ASN A 3 26.08 -45.90 -17.12
CA ASN A 3 24.93 -45.44 -16.31
C ASN A 3 25.32 -44.80 -14.99
N PHE A 4 26.60 -44.87 -14.61
CA PHE A 4 27.08 -44.24 -13.35
C PHE A 4 27.39 -42.77 -13.49
N ALA A 5 27.76 -42.28 -14.67
CA ALA A 5 28.05 -40.86 -14.93
C ALA A 5 26.80 -39.98 -14.98
N ALA A 6 25.65 -40.54 -15.41
CA ALA A 6 24.40 -39.78 -15.47
C ALA A 6 23.78 -39.54 -14.08
N ALA A 7 23.93 -40.46 -13.16
CA ALA A 7 23.41 -40.34 -11.80
C ALA A 7 24.20 -39.29 -10.95
N VAL A 8 25.49 -39.16 -11.21
CA VAL A 8 26.34 -38.17 -10.50
C VAL A 8 26.06 -36.76 -10.99
N LEU A 9 25.78 -36.54 -12.27
CA LEU A 9 25.45 -35.22 -12.79
C LEU A 9 24.07 -34.71 -12.32
N ILE A 10 23.09 -35.62 -12.17
CA ILE A 10 21.77 -35.24 -11.61
C ILE A 10 21.86 -34.92 -10.12
N GLY A 11 22.70 -35.66 -9.38
CA GLY A 11 22.94 -35.38 -7.96
C GLY A 11 23.65 -34.04 -7.70
N LEU A 12 24.56 -33.61 -8.58
CA LEU A 12 25.24 -32.32 -8.45
C LEU A 12 24.31 -31.15 -8.79
N PHE A 13 23.34 -31.33 -9.70
CA PHE A 13 22.37 -30.27 -10.01
C PHE A 13 21.35 -30.03 -8.89
N LEU A 14 21.05 -31.05 -8.08
CA LEU A 14 20.17 -30.92 -6.91
C LEU A 14 20.86 -30.27 -5.70
N LEU A 15 22.20 -30.32 -5.61
CA LEU A 15 22.95 -29.69 -4.51
C LEU A 15 23.26 -28.19 -4.74
N TYR A 16 23.25 -27.73 -5.99
CA TYR A 16 23.46 -26.30 -6.32
C TYR A 16 22.17 -25.50 -6.54
N GLY A 17 21.01 -26.14 -6.48
CA GLY A 17 19.69 -25.56 -6.75
C GLY A 17 18.99 -24.94 -5.53
N VAL A 18 19.64 -24.83 -4.36
CA VAL A 18 19.15 -23.97 -3.29
C VAL A 18 19.53 -22.53 -3.63
N PHE A 19 18.85 -21.94 -4.62
CA PHE A 19 18.77 -20.49 -4.71
C PHE A 19 18.16 -20.03 -3.39
N ALA A 20 19.00 -19.50 -2.51
CA ALA A 20 18.54 -18.76 -1.37
C ALA A 20 17.63 -17.64 -1.94
N ILE A 21 16.33 -17.77 -1.74
CA ILE A 21 15.39 -16.66 -1.91
C ILE A 21 15.89 -15.65 -0.88
N GLN A 22 16.69 -14.70 -1.35
CA GLN A 22 17.08 -13.54 -0.55
C GLN A 22 15.78 -12.83 -0.27
N ALA A 23 15.23 -13.04 0.91
CA ALA A 23 14.10 -12.24 1.38
C ALA A 23 14.54 -10.78 1.27
N VAL A 24 13.83 -9.99 0.44
CA VAL A 24 14.04 -8.56 0.40
C VAL A 24 13.85 -8.09 1.86
N PRO A 25 14.87 -7.48 2.48
CA PRO A 25 14.76 -7.06 3.86
C PRO A 25 13.56 -6.12 3.97
N ALA A 26 12.62 -6.46 4.85
CA ALA A 26 11.49 -5.58 5.14
C ALA A 26 12.05 -4.23 5.60
N LEU A 27 11.57 -3.14 4.99
CA LEU A 27 11.93 -1.79 5.42
C LEU A 27 11.63 -1.64 6.91
N GLY A 28 12.53 -1.04 7.66
CA GLY A 28 12.30 -0.68 9.05
C GLY A 28 11.07 0.24 9.17
N GLN A 29 10.44 0.28 10.32
CA GLN A 29 9.21 1.06 10.54
C GLN A 29 9.40 2.56 10.21
N MET A 30 10.55 3.12 10.57
CA MET A 30 10.90 4.52 10.26
C MET A 30 11.09 4.72 8.75
N ASP A 31 11.81 3.82 8.09
CA ASP A 31 12.08 3.88 6.64
C ASP A 31 10.77 3.76 5.85
N ARG A 32 9.84 2.91 6.28
CA ARG A 32 8.52 2.73 5.68
C ARG A 32 7.69 4.00 5.79
N MET A 33 7.70 4.67 6.95
CA MET A 33 6.97 5.91 7.17
C MET A 33 7.54 7.06 6.33
N GLU A 34 8.86 7.15 6.22
CA GLU A 34 9.52 8.14 5.39
C GLU A 34 9.31 7.87 3.89
N ALA A 35 9.38 6.61 3.47
CA ALA A 35 9.07 6.20 2.10
C ALA A 35 7.63 6.57 1.74
N ALA A 36 6.66 6.27 2.60
CA ALA A 36 5.28 6.66 2.39
C ALA A 36 5.10 8.18 2.27
N THR A 37 5.84 8.96 3.08
CA THR A 37 5.82 10.43 3.00
C THR A 37 6.35 10.92 1.66
N ARG A 38 7.46 10.36 1.17
CA ARG A 38 8.02 10.71 -0.15
C ARG A 38 7.07 10.37 -1.29
N VAL A 39 6.50 9.15 -1.25
CA VAL A 39 5.55 8.66 -2.26
C VAL A 39 4.29 9.54 -2.29
N PHE A 40 3.73 9.85 -1.12
CA PHE A 40 2.55 10.72 -1.04
C PHE A 40 2.83 12.11 -1.62
N ASN A 41 3.93 12.75 -1.23
CA ASN A 41 4.29 14.07 -1.75
C ASN A 41 4.50 14.05 -3.27
N ALA A 42 5.09 13.00 -3.81
CA ALA A 42 5.24 12.83 -5.25
C ALA A 42 3.90 12.60 -5.98
N ALA A 43 2.92 12.00 -5.29
CA ALA A 43 1.60 11.72 -5.85
C ALA A 43 0.69 12.97 -5.93
N LEU A 44 0.99 14.05 -5.19
CA LEU A 44 0.17 15.26 -5.15
C LEU A 44 0.02 15.93 -6.53
N GLY A 45 0.99 15.79 -7.41
CA GLY A 45 0.91 16.31 -8.79
C GLY A 45 0.04 15.46 -9.73
N GLY A 46 -0.24 14.20 -9.37
CA GLY A 46 -1.02 13.26 -10.19
C GLY A 46 -2.44 12.98 -9.68
N ILE A 47 -2.71 13.29 -8.42
CA ILE A 47 -4.03 13.05 -7.80
C ILE A 47 -4.80 14.37 -7.72
N PRO A 48 -5.98 14.49 -8.34
CA PRO A 48 -6.78 15.72 -8.28
C PRO A 48 -7.14 16.11 -6.85
N ALA A 49 -7.06 17.41 -6.54
CA ALA A 49 -7.38 17.92 -5.20
C ALA A 49 -8.80 17.56 -4.72
N PRO A 50 -9.86 17.54 -5.56
CA PRO A 50 -11.19 17.08 -5.14
C PRO A 50 -11.21 15.63 -4.66
N VAL A 51 -10.44 14.73 -5.30
CA VAL A 51 -10.30 13.32 -4.90
C VAL A 51 -9.68 13.23 -3.50
N LEU A 52 -8.57 13.93 -3.26
CA LEU A 52 -7.92 13.96 -1.94
C LEU A 52 -8.82 14.56 -0.86
N LYS A 53 -9.55 15.64 -1.18
CA LYS A 53 -10.48 16.28 -0.24
C LYS A 53 -11.67 15.38 0.11
N GLY A 54 -12.17 14.58 -0.85
CA GLY A 54 -13.25 13.61 -0.67
C GLY A 54 -12.86 12.35 0.10
N ALA A 55 -11.58 12.00 0.13
CA ALA A 55 -11.08 10.76 0.68
C ALA A 55 -11.54 10.50 2.12
N GLN A 56 -11.94 9.28 2.41
CA GLN A 56 -12.23 8.75 3.75
C GLN A 56 -11.04 7.97 4.31
N GLY A 57 -10.18 7.46 3.44
CA GLY A 57 -8.92 6.84 3.77
C GLY A 57 -7.93 6.96 2.61
N ILE A 58 -6.64 6.90 2.92
CA ILE A 58 -5.58 6.87 1.91
C ILE A 58 -4.56 5.82 2.34
N ALA A 59 -4.33 4.82 1.48
CA ALA A 59 -3.22 3.88 1.66
C ALA A 59 -2.10 4.23 0.69
N ILE A 60 -0.86 4.13 1.18
CA ILE A 60 0.36 4.37 0.41
C ILE A 60 1.25 3.17 0.56
N ILE A 61 1.60 2.56 -0.56
CA ILE A 61 2.40 1.35 -0.65
C ILE A 61 3.66 1.70 -1.46
N PRO A 62 4.77 2.06 -0.77
CA PRO A 62 6.01 2.41 -1.43
C PRO A 62 6.71 1.16 -1.97
N GLY A 63 7.16 1.23 -3.23
CA GLY A 63 8.02 0.21 -3.80
C GLY A 63 7.45 -1.20 -3.75
N GLU A 64 6.14 -1.39 -4.04
CA GLU A 64 5.58 -2.72 -4.15
C GLU A 64 6.34 -3.53 -5.17
N VAL A 65 6.86 -4.70 -4.76
CA VAL A 65 7.63 -5.59 -5.61
C VAL A 65 6.73 -6.71 -6.13
N LYS A 66 6.58 -6.80 -7.44
CA LYS A 66 6.04 -7.99 -8.09
C LYS A 66 7.15 -9.02 -8.27
N ALA A 67 7.15 -10.05 -7.45
CA ALA A 67 8.04 -11.18 -7.62
C ALA A 67 7.42 -12.17 -8.62
N GLY A 68 7.90 -12.13 -9.86
CA GLY A 68 7.48 -13.06 -10.92
C GLY A 68 8.23 -14.38 -10.85
N PHE A 69 7.78 -15.29 -10.01
CA PHE A 69 8.09 -16.72 -10.17
C PHE A 69 6.76 -17.45 -10.37
N ILE A 70 6.70 -18.42 -11.26
CA ILE A 70 5.65 -19.38 -11.69
C ILE A 70 4.21 -19.18 -11.11
N PHE A 71 4.07 -18.59 -9.93
CA PHE A 71 2.86 -18.10 -9.29
C PHE A 71 3.11 -16.65 -8.88
N GLY A 72 2.88 -15.69 -9.77
CA GLY A 72 3.09 -14.27 -9.48
C GLY A 72 2.37 -13.84 -8.19
N GLY A 73 3.14 -13.54 -7.14
CA GLY A 73 2.63 -12.97 -5.90
C GLY A 73 3.03 -11.50 -5.80
N GLU A 74 2.13 -10.65 -5.37
CA GLU A 74 2.42 -9.28 -4.98
C GLU A 74 2.58 -9.25 -3.45
N LEU A 75 3.71 -8.76 -2.98
CA LEU A 75 3.94 -8.54 -1.56
C LEU A 75 4.37 -7.09 -1.39
N GLY A 76 3.63 -6.36 -0.60
CA GLY A 76 3.92 -4.97 -0.31
C GLY A 76 3.71 -4.64 1.17
N GLN A 77 4.31 -3.56 1.59
CA GLN A 77 4.15 -2.98 2.92
C GLN A 77 3.89 -1.50 2.79
N GLY A 78 2.90 -1.00 3.49
CA GLY A 78 2.52 0.39 3.38
C GLY A 78 2.00 0.98 4.66
N VAL A 79 1.36 2.14 4.51
CA VAL A 79 0.65 2.82 5.58
C VAL A 79 -0.74 3.20 5.12
N LEU A 80 -1.70 3.15 6.04
CA LEU A 80 -3.08 3.59 5.85
C LEU A 80 -3.39 4.69 6.85
N VAL A 81 -4.04 5.74 6.39
CA VAL A 81 -4.67 6.76 7.23
C VAL A 81 -6.16 6.77 6.97
N ALA A 82 -6.95 7.06 7.99
CA ALA A 82 -8.39 7.11 7.92
C ALA A 82 -8.92 8.43 8.50
N ARG A 83 -10.11 8.85 8.06
CA ARG A 83 -10.81 9.96 8.68
C ARG A 83 -11.74 9.48 9.77
N ASP A 84 -11.72 10.20 10.89
CA ASP A 84 -12.75 10.04 11.93
C ASP A 84 -14.07 10.73 11.54
N SER A 85 -15.09 10.57 12.36
CA SER A 85 -16.42 11.20 12.17
C SER A 85 -16.38 12.73 12.14
N LYS A 86 -15.32 13.34 12.69
CA LYS A 86 -15.08 14.79 12.64
C LYS A 86 -14.19 15.21 11.47
N ARG A 87 -13.90 14.28 10.55
CA ARG A 87 -13.03 14.45 9.38
C ARG A 87 -11.57 14.77 9.71
N ASN A 88 -11.09 14.45 10.91
CA ASN A 88 -9.67 14.50 11.22
C ASN A 88 -8.98 13.24 10.72
N TRP A 89 -7.72 13.39 10.31
CA TRP A 89 -6.88 12.25 9.96
C TRP A 89 -6.36 11.52 11.20
N SER A 90 -6.40 10.20 11.16
CA SER A 90 -5.79 9.31 12.14
C SER A 90 -4.26 9.36 12.09
N PRO A 91 -3.56 8.79 13.08
CA PRO A 91 -2.19 8.33 12.87
C PRO A 91 -2.15 7.33 11.70
N PRO A 92 -1.02 7.24 10.96
CA PRO A 92 -0.86 6.22 9.94
C PRO A 92 -0.70 4.83 10.59
N ALA A 93 -1.51 3.87 10.18
CA ALA A 93 -1.35 2.46 10.53
C ALA A 93 -0.50 1.74 9.50
N PHE A 94 0.40 0.88 9.93
CA PHE A 94 1.11 -0.03 9.01
C PHE A 94 0.15 -1.08 8.48
N ILE A 95 0.26 -1.35 7.18
CA ILE A 95 -0.54 -2.36 6.48
C ILE A 95 0.36 -3.33 5.72
N SER A 96 -0.12 -4.56 5.57
CA SER A 96 0.41 -5.59 4.69
C SER A 96 -0.45 -5.69 3.44
N VAL A 97 0.21 -5.91 2.31
CA VAL A 97 -0.42 -6.07 1.01
C VAL A 97 -0.02 -7.42 0.45
N ALA A 98 -0.99 -8.24 0.10
CA ALA A 98 -0.78 -9.54 -0.52
C ALA A 98 -1.69 -9.68 -1.74
N GLY A 99 -1.18 -10.27 -2.82
CA GLY A 99 -1.98 -10.48 -4.01
C GLY A 99 -1.39 -11.57 -4.89
N ALA A 100 -2.25 -12.20 -5.70
CA ALA A 100 -1.86 -13.11 -6.74
C ALA A 100 -2.12 -12.41 -8.08
N SER A 101 -1.10 -11.92 -8.75
CA SER A 101 -1.26 -11.42 -10.12
C SER A 101 -1.09 -12.56 -11.12
N PHE A 102 -2.13 -12.84 -11.86
CA PHE A 102 -2.08 -13.73 -13.03
C PHE A 102 -1.58 -12.96 -14.27
N GLY A 103 -0.43 -12.31 -14.16
CA GLY A 103 0.16 -11.55 -15.25
C GLY A 103 1.55 -12.10 -15.58
N LEU A 104 1.74 -12.57 -16.80
CA LEU A 104 3.02 -12.91 -17.39
C LEU A 104 3.95 -11.68 -17.48
N GLN A 105 4.55 -11.28 -16.35
CA GLN A 105 5.67 -10.33 -16.37
C GLN A 105 6.87 -10.99 -15.70
N ILE A 106 7.79 -11.40 -16.55
CA ILE A 106 9.12 -11.89 -16.15
C ILE A 106 9.94 -10.66 -15.75
N GLY A 107 10.17 -10.48 -14.45
CA GLY A 107 10.98 -9.39 -13.89
C GLY A 107 10.37 -8.81 -12.62
N GLY A 108 11.21 -8.51 -11.64
CA GLY A 108 10.81 -7.78 -10.46
C GLY A 108 10.62 -6.30 -10.79
N GLU A 109 9.39 -5.79 -10.76
CA GLU A 109 9.09 -4.37 -10.93
C GLU A 109 8.65 -3.79 -9.59
N ALA A 110 9.36 -2.78 -9.12
CA ALA A 110 8.96 -2.01 -7.95
C ALA A 110 8.01 -0.88 -8.37
N ARG A 111 6.86 -0.78 -7.73
CA ARG A 111 5.86 0.26 -8.01
C ARG A 111 5.40 0.93 -6.74
N ASP A 112 5.26 2.25 -6.81
CA ASP A 112 4.56 2.98 -5.76
C ASP A 112 3.07 3.00 -6.08
N ILE A 113 2.25 2.69 -5.07
CA ILE A 113 0.79 2.68 -5.21
C ILE A 113 0.18 3.61 -4.18
N VAL A 114 -0.79 4.43 -4.62
CA VAL A 114 -1.65 5.22 -3.75
C VAL A 114 -3.10 4.81 -4.00
N LEU A 115 -3.77 4.36 -2.95
CA LEU A 115 -5.18 4.02 -2.96
C LEU A 115 -5.96 5.09 -2.19
N VAL A 116 -6.99 5.64 -2.82
CA VAL A 116 -7.88 6.64 -2.22
C VAL A 116 -9.23 5.99 -2.00
N PHE A 117 -9.57 5.76 -0.74
CA PHE A 117 -10.85 5.18 -0.31
C PHE A 117 -11.89 6.28 -0.19
N ASN A 118 -12.99 6.14 -0.91
CA ASN A 118 -14.07 7.12 -0.93
C ASN A 118 -15.19 6.78 0.05
N THR A 119 -15.18 5.59 0.66
CA THR A 119 -16.18 5.14 1.62
C THR A 119 -15.55 4.74 2.96
N PRO A 120 -16.18 5.09 4.10
CA PRO A 120 -15.70 4.61 5.41
C PRO A 120 -15.76 3.09 5.54
N MET A 121 -16.69 2.43 4.84
CA MET A 121 -16.87 0.98 4.88
C MET A 121 -15.64 0.24 4.36
N SER A 122 -15.00 0.74 3.30
CA SER A 122 -13.76 0.15 2.76
C SER A 122 -12.61 0.20 3.76
N VAL A 123 -12.50 1.29 4.51
CA VAL A 123 -11.50 1.42 5.58
C VAL A 123 -11.83 0.47 6.74
N ALA A 124 -13.09 0.43 7.16
CA ALA A 124 -13.54 -0.45 8.24
C ALA A 124 -13.32 -1.94 7.93
N ALA A 125 -13.39 -2.35 6.67
CA ALA A 125 -13.08 -3.72 6.26
C ALA A 125 -11.62 -4.09 6.52
N ILE A 126 -10.68 -3.15 6.29
CA ILE A 126 -9.25 -3.34 6.61
C ILE A 126 -9.04 -3.41 8.13
N GLU A 127 -9.71 -2.56 8.91
CA GLU A 127 -9.64 -2.56 10.38
C GLU A 127 -10.15 -3.87 10.96
N ASN A 128 -11.21 -4.45 10.40
CA ASN A 128 -11.86 -5.65 10.89
C ASN A 128 -11.29 -6.96 10.33
N GLY A 129 -10.30 -6.89 9.45
CA GLY A 129 -9.67 -8.07 8.87
C GLY A 129 -8.93 -7.79 7.59
N THR A 130 -9.50 -8.19 6.45
CA THR A 130 -8.88 -8.07 5.15
C THR A 130 -9.87 -7.48 4.15
N LEU A 131 -9.40 -6.53 3.36
CA LEU A 131 -10.14 -5.97 2.23
C LEU A 131 -9.52 -6.46 0.91
N SER A 132 -10.30 -7.16 0.10
CA SER A 132 -9.89 -7.61 -1.24
C SER A 132 -10.30 -6.59 -2.29
N LEU A 133 -9.32 -6.02 -3.00
CA LEU A 133 -9.53 -5.08 -4.08
C LEU A 133 -9.97 -5.83 -5.35
N GLY A 134 -11.14 -5.47 -5.87
CA GLY A 134 -11.78 -6.18 -6.99
C GLY A 134 -12.63 -7.37 -6.59
N GLY A 135 -12.52 -7.85 -5.34
CA GLY A 135 -13.40 -8.86 -4.73
C GLY A 135 -14.48 -8.18 -3.87
N ASP A 136 -14.05 -7.61 -2.74
CA ASP A 136 -14.98 -7.00 -1.78
C ASP A 136 -15.42 -5.59 -2.19
N VAL A 137 -14.54 -4.85 -2.87
CA VAL A 137 -14.79 -3.48 -3.32
C VAL A 137 -14.35 -3.24 -4.75
N SER A 138 -15.09 -2.39 -5.46
CA SER A 138 -14.72 -1.91 -6.78
C SER A 138 -13.54 -0.94 -6.69
N VAL A 139 -12.50 -1.21 -7.48
CA VAL A 139 -11.33 -0.35 -7.64
C VAL A 139 -11.25 0.09 -9.09
N VAL A 140 -11.12 1.37 -9.30
CA VAL A 140 -10.96 1.95 -10.65
C VAL A 140 -9.70 2.80 -10.73
N ALA A 141 -9.21 2.97 -11.93
CA ALA A 141 -8.17 3.93 -12.22
C ALA A 141 -8.61 5.33 -11.78
N GLY A 142 -7.78 6.01 -11.00
CA GLY A 142 -8.09 7.36 -10.54
C GLY A 142 -8.13 8.35 -11.71
N PRO A 143 -8.99 9.38 -11.67
CA PRO A 143 -9.05 10.41 -12.69
C PRO A 143 -7.75 11.20 -12.77
N ALA A 144 -7.38 11.61 -13.98
CA ALA A 144 -6.24 12.49 -14.24
C ALA A 144 -6.72 13.93 -14.44
N GLY A 145 -5.92 14.91 -14.00
CA GLY A 145 -6.30 16.32 -14.15
C GLY A 145 -7.42 16.78 -13.22
N GLY A 146 -8.11 17.89 -13.55
CA GLY A 146 -9.15 18.47 -12.73
C GLY A 146 -10.55 17.83 -12.87
N ASP A 147 -10.72 16.93 -13.82
CA ASP A 147 -12.03 16.42 -14.24
C ASP A 147 -12.45 15.17 -13.45
N VAL A 148 -13.02 15.39 -12.29
CA VAL A 148 -13.88 14.38 -11.66
C VAL A 148 -15.23 14.47 -12.36
N ALA A 149 -15.61 13.47 -13.15
CA ALA A 149 -16.85 13.47 -13.92
C ALA A 149 -18.05 13.68 -13.00
N VAL A 150 -18.74 14.80 -13.20
CA VAL A 150 -19.94 15.15 -12.44
C VAL A 150 -21.07 14.22 -12.89
N GLY A 151 -21.72 13.54 -11.93
CA GLY A 151 -22.88 12.68 -12.21
C GLY A 151 -22.57 11.19 -12.37
N THR A 152 -21.31 10.75 -12.35
CA THR A 152 -20.98 9.32 -12.25
C THR A 152 -20.92 8.85 -10.79
N PRO A 153 -21.34 7.61 -10.48
CA PRO A 153 -21.18 7.05 -9.13
C PRO A 153 -19.71 7.07 -8.73
N VAL A 154 -19.42 7.62 -7.55
CA VAL A 154 -18.06 7.62 -7.00
C VAL A 154 -17.68 6.17 -6.64
N PRO A 155 -16.62 5.60 -7.20
CA PRO A 155 -16.21 4.24 -6.89
C PRO A 155 -15.73 4.15 -5.44
N ALA A 156 -15.74 2.93 -4.87
CA ALA A 156 -15.30 2.71 -3.51
C ALA A 156 -13.81 3.07 -3.33
N VAL A 157 -12.98 2.79 -4.34
CA VAL A 157 -11.54 3.05 -4.31
C VAL A 157 -11.06 3.58 -5.66
N TYR A 158 -10.29 4.66 -5.63
CA TYR A 158 -9.42 5.06 -6.75
C TYR A 158 -8.00 4.56 -6.52
N SER A 159 -7.32 4.10 -7.58
CA SER A 159 -5.93 3.71 -7.52
C SER A 159 -5.05 4.50 -8.48
N TYR A 160 -3.86 4.84 -8.02
CA TYR A 160 -2.82 5.54 -8.73
C TYR A 160 -1.51 4.79 -8.58
N VAL A 161 -0.80 4.59 -9.68
CA VAL A 161 0.44 3.79 -9.72
C VAL A 161 1.55 4.58 -10.38
N ARG A 162 2.76 4.38 -9.91
CA ARG A 162 3.99 4.89 -10.51
C ARG A 162 5.05 3.79 -10.54
N SER A 163 5.48 3.36 -11.73
CA SER A 163 6.68 2.54 -11.93
C SER A 163 7.90 3.44 -12.22
N SER A 164 7.67 4.48 -13.03
CA SER A 164 8.65 5.52 -13.35
C SER A 164 7.90 6.82 -13.68
N GLY A 165 8.51 7.97 -13.43
CA GLY A 165 7.89 9.26 -13.75
C GLY A 165 6.73 9.67 -12.85
N ALA A 166 5.61 10.10 -13.45
CA ALA A 166 4.45 10.62 -12.75
C ALA A 166 3.49 9.51 -12.28
N PHE A 167 2.68 9.81 -11.26
CA PHE A 167 1.54 8.96 -10.89
C PHE A 167 0.44 9.06 -11.94
N ILE A 168 -0.07 7.92 -12.35
CA ILE A 168 -1.21 7.79 -13.28
C ILE A 168 -2.29 6.90 -12.65
N GLY A 169 -3.54 7.13 -13.02
CA GLY A 169 -4.62 6.22 -12.65
C GLY A 169 -4.40 4.86 -13.32
N ALA A 170 -4.42 3.80 -12.51
CA ALA A 170 -4.30 2.43 -12.99
C ALA A 170 -5.12 1.52 -12.08
N THR A 171 -5.71 0.46 -12.65
CA THR A 171 -6.51 -0.48 -11.86
C THR A 171 -5.60 -1.48 -11.15
N VAL A 172 -5.81 -1.63 -9.84
CA VAL A 172 -5.17 -2.64 -8.99
C VAL A 172 -6.25 -3.61 -8.52
N GLN A 173 -6.16 -4.87 -8.93
CA GLN A 173 -7.13 -5.91 -8.59
C GLN A 173 -6.43 -7.17 -8.08
N GLY A 174 -7.17 -8.03 -7.39
CA GLY A 174 -6.64 -9.28 -6.85
C GLY A 174 -5.66 -9.07 -5.69
N THR A 175 -5.71 -7.90 -5.06
CA THR A 175 -4.82 -7.51 -3.96
C THR A 175 -5.62 -7.43 -2.66
N ALA A 176 -5.09 -8.00 -1.60
CA ALA A 176 -5.68 -7.99 -0.26
C ALA A 176 -4.87 -7.06 0.66
N LEU A 177 -5.58 -6.22 1.40
CA LEU A 177 -5.02 -5.27 2.37
C LEU A 177 -5.47 -5.67 3.78
N SER A 178 -4.53 -5.68 4.72
CA SER A 178 -4.82 -5.94 6.14
C SER A 178 -3.92 -5.07 7.03
N LEU A 179 -4.33 -4.82 8.28
CA LEU A 179 -3.46 -4.18 9.26
C LEU A 179 -2.26 -5.08 9.59
N ASP A 180 -1.07 -4.50 9.59
CA ASP A 180 0.13 -5.14 10.12
C ASP A 180 0.15 -4.98 11.65
N VAL A 181 -0.62 -5.85 12.32
CA VAL A 181 -0.86 -5.80 13.78
C VAL A 181 0.44 -5.86 14.57
N GLY A 182 1.40 -6.67 14.11
CA GLY A 182 2.72 -6.81 14.76
C GLY A 182 3.50 -5.50 14.72
N THR A 183 3.70 -4.97 13.53
CA THR A 183 4.42 -3.71 13.33
C THR A 183 3.73 -2.52 14.01
N ASN A 184 2.39 -2.45 13.97
CA ASN A 184 1.63 -1.40 14.66
C ASN A 184 1.84 -1.46 16.18
N ARG A 185 1.80 -2.66 16.77
CA ARG A 185 2.02 -2.84 18.21
C ARG A 185 3.44 -2.45 18.61
N ASP A 186 4.44 -2.83 17.82
CA ASP A 186 5.84 -2.50 18.11
C ASP A 186 6.11 -0.99 18.01
N TYR A 187 5.45 -0.30 17.09
CA TYR A 187 5.68 1.12 16.83
C TYR A 187 4.83 2.05 17.70
N TYR A 188 3.57 1.70 17.96
CA TYR A 188 2.60 2.54 18.67
C TYR A 188 2.19 1.99 20.04
N GLY A 189 2.52 0.74 20.36
CA GLY A 189 1.98 0.03 21.54
C GLY A 189 0.54 -0.46 21.38
N VAL A 190 -0.08 -0.27 20.21
CA VAL A 190 -1.47 -0.70 19.91
C VAL A 190 -1.53 -1.38 18.53
N SER A 191 -2.45 -2.32 18.38
CA SER A 191 -2.63 -3.08 17.14
C SER A 191 -3.34 -2.28 16.03
N ASP A 192 -4.19 -1.33 16.42
CA ASP A 192 -4.94 -0.46 15.50
C ASP A 192 -4.74 1.01 15.86
N PRO A 193 -3.76 1.70 15.23
CA PRO A 193 -3.53 3.13 15.44
C PRO A 193 -4.60 4.04 14.84
N LEU A 194 -5.42 3.56 13.90
CA LEU A 194 -6.44 4.38 13.23
C LEU A 194 -7.45 4.95 14.22
N ARG A 195 -7.72 4.21 15.32
CA ARG A 195 -8.64 4.60 16.40
C ARG A 195 -7.95 5.24 17.61
N MET A 196 -6.66 5.51 17.51
CA MET A 196 -5.88 6.04 18.62
C MET A 196 -6.36 7.43 19.06
N ALA A 197 -6.72 7.56 20.32
CA ALA A 197 -7.12 8.85 20.91
C ALA A 197 -5.92 9.71 21.34
N SER A 198 -4.76 9.09 21.62
CA SER A 198 -3.56 9.77 22.08
C SER A 198 -3.05 10.77 21.04
N ARG A 199 -2.60 11.95 21.54
CA ARG A 199 -1.93 12.94 20.68
C ARG A 199 -0.42 12.70 20.52
N ALA A 200 0.15 11.86 21.38
CA ALA A 200 1.57 11.52 21.33
C ALA A 200 1.77 10.37 20.35
N ILE A 201 2.28 10.69 19.17
CA ILE A 201 2.69 9.71 18.16
C ILE A 201 4.15 10.00 17.75
N PRO A 202 4.90 8.98 17.31
CA PRO A 202 6.27 9.15 16.85
C PRO A 202 6.42 10.24 15.78
N GLU A 203 7.55 10.94 15.78
CA GLU A 203 7.79 12.11 14.92
C GLU A 203 7.60 11.82 13.42
N PRO A 204 8.09 10.70 12.84
CA PRO A 204 7.86 10.41 11.43
C PRO A 204 6.37 10.28 11.09
N ALA A 205 5.57 9.62 11.95
CA ALA A 205 4.13 9.48 11.80
C ALA A 205 3.42 10.85 11.88
N ARG A 206 3.86 11.71 12.78
CA ARG A 206 3.34 13.09 12.93
C ARG A 206 3.61 13.91 11.67
N ARG A 207 4.85 13.89 11.15
CA ARG A 207 5.22 14.60 9.92
C ARG A 207 4.37 14.15 8.74
N PHE A 208 4.18 12.83 8.58
CA PHE A 208 3.34 12.29 7.53
C PHE A 208 1.89 12.78 7.64
N THR A 209 1.27 12.65 8.82
CA THR A 209 -0.12 13.08 9.05
C THR A 209 -0.29 14.57 8.80
N CYS A 210 0.71 15.40 9.15
CA CYS A 210 0.65 16.84 8.93
C CYS A 210 0.84 17.22 7.46
N SER A 211 1.67 16.52 6.71
CA SER A 211 1.77 16.69 5.25
C SER A 211 0.44 16.38 4.58
N LEU A 212 -0.17 15.25 4.95
CA LEU A 212 -1.47 14.84 4.44
C LEU A 212 -2.57 15.87 4.77
N SER A 213 -2.63 16.34 6.01
CA SER A 213 -3.62 17.33 6.46
C SER A 213 -3.56 18.62 5.65
N ARG A 214 -2.35 19.12 5.38
CA ARG A 214 -2.15 20.30 4.52
C ARG A 214 -2.60 20.05 3.10
N ALA A 215 -2.22 18.94 2.50
CA ALA A 215 -2.57 18.60 1.12
C ALA A 215 -4.08 18.41 0.91
N THR A 216 -4.79 17.90 1.91
CA THR A 216 -6.23 17.65 1.85
C THR A 216 -7.09 18.80 2.38
N GLY A 217 -6.47 19.89 2.86
CA GLY A 217 -7.18 21.00 3.50
C GLY A 217 -7.92 20.60 4.78
N SER A 218 -7.45 19.56 5.47
CA SER A 218 -8.09 19.00 6.66
C SER A 218 -7.32 19.35 7.91
N ARG A 219 -7.99 19.26 9.05
CA ARG A 219 -7.32 19.38 10.36
C ARG A 219 -6.85 18.02 10.83
N SER A 220 -5.80 18.01 11.65
CA SER A 220 -5.41 16.84 12.42
C SER A 220 -5.02 17.26 13.82
N LYS A 221 -5.47 16.52 14.80
CA LYS A 221 -5.12 16.73 16.22
C LYS A 221 -3.63 16.51 16.51
N PHE A 222 -2.89 15.96 15.55
CA PHE A 222 -1.46 15.66 15.66
C PHE A 222 -0.55 16.76 15.11
N CYS A 223 -1.13 17.82 14.52
CA CYS A 223 -0.41 18.86 13.78
C CYS A 223 -0.39 20.23 14.47
N SER A 224 -0.69 20.28 15.76
CA SER A 224 -0.60 21.49 16.58
C SER A 224 0.76 21.60 17.24
#